data_2f5822df65830eb474ea7afdd5065532
#
_entry.id   2f5822df65830eb474ea7afdd5065532
#
_cell.length_a   1.000
_cell.length_b   1.000
_cell.length_c   1.000
_cell.angle_alpha   90.00
_cell.angle_beta   90.00
_cell.angle_gamma   90.00
#
_symmetry.space_group_name_H-M   'P 1'
#
loop_
_entity.id
_entity.type
_entity.pdbx_description
1 polymer ?
#
loop_
_entity_poly.entity_id
_entity_poly.type
_entity_poly.pdbx_seq_one_letter_code
_entity_poly.pdbx_strand_id
1 'polypeptide(L)'
;MTVAEYNKCVDLHSDGLFRFLLKNVKDRDKAKDLVQDTYAKLWTKTEEVSFEKAKSYIFTAGYHTMIDMMRREKRQLDYSTEEIRTSTVGTSRQYSDLKDILNEALDRLPPVQKSVIMLRDYEGYSYAEIEEITGLNESQVKVYIYRARVTLKEYIVKMEYVV
;
A
#
# COMPACT_ATOMS: atom_id res chain seq x y z
N MET A 1 -19.46 3.98 -17.00
CA MET A 1 -18.23 3.40 -17.62
C MET A 1 -18.62 2.26 -18.53
N THR A 2 -18.13 2.26 -19.76
CA THR A 2 -18.33 1.17 -20.72
C THR A 2 -17.41 -0.01 -20.41
N VAL A 3 -17.66 -1.18 -21.03
CA VAL A 3 -16.78 -2.35 -20.91
C VAL A 3 -15.37 -2.02 -21.43
N ALA A 4 -15.26 -1.27 -22.52
CA ALA A 4 -13.98 -0.84 -23.07
C ALA A 4 -13.21 0.07 -22.09
N GLU A 5 -13.90 0.99 -21.44
CA GLU A 5 -13.31 1.86 -20.41
C GLU A 5 -12.87 1.08 -19.16
N TYR A 6 -13.68 0.08 -18.77
CA TYR A 6 -13.29 -0.83 -17.66
C TYR A 6 -12.01 -1.58 -17.99
N ASN A 7 -11.95 -2.19 -19.17
CA ASN A 7 -10.75 -2.92 -19.60
C ASN A 7 -9.52 -1.99 -19.68
N LYS A 8 -9.71 -0.77 -20.15
CA LYS A 8 -8.64 0.24 -20.18
C LYS A 8 -8.18 0.61 -18.76
N CYS A 9 -9.11 0.71 -17.82
CA CYS A 9 -8.80 0.96 -16.42
C CYS A 9 -7.93 -0.19 -15.83
N VAL A 10 -8.30 -1.44 -16.12
CA VAL A 10 -7.52 -2.61 -15.71
C VAL A 10 -6.09 -2.52 -16.27
N ASP A 11 -5.95 -2.26 -17.57
CA ASP A 11 -4.64 -2.18 -18.23
C ASP A 11 -3.78 -1.05 -17.68
N LEU A 12 -4.37 0.11 -17.38
CA LEU A 12 -3.63 1.29 -16.94
C LEU A 12 -3.23 1.23 -15.45
N HIS A 13 -4.04 0.62 -14.60
CA HIS A 13 -3.93 0.82 -13.15
C HIS A 13 -3.65 -0.44 -12.34
N SER A 14 -3.75 -1.64 -12.93
CA SER A 14 -3.54 -2.90 -12.20
C SER A 14 -2.14 -3.02 -11.61
N ASP A 15 -1.11 -2.66 -12.37
CA ASP A 15 0.27 -2.77 -11.90
C ASP A 15 0.55 -1.85 -10.72
N GLY A 16 0.08 -0.60 -10.79
CA GLY A 16 0.21 0.36 -9.70
C GLY A 16 -0.53 -0.09 -8.44
N LEU A 17 -1.75 -0.55 -8.60
CA LEU A 17 -2.54 -1.08 -7.49
C LEU A 17 -1.90 -2.32 -6.87
N PHE A 18 -1.46 -3.27 -7.69
CA PHE A 18 -0.77 -4.48 -7.24
C PHE A 18 0.51 -4.12 -6.47
N ARG A 19 1.32 -3.23 -7.02
CA ARG A 19 2.57 -2.77 -6.38
C ARG A 19 2.29 -2.15 -5.00
N PHE A 20 1.28 -1.28 -4.92
CA PHE A 20 0.88 -0.66 -3.67
C PHE A 20 0.44 -1.70 -2.64
N LEU A 21 -0.44 -2.61 -3.03
CA LEU A 21 -0.95 -3.66 -2.14
C LEU A 21 0.15 -4.62 -1.72
N LEU A 22 0.99 -5.08 -2.66
CA LEU A 22 2.08 -6.01 -2.38
C LEU A 22 3.08 -5.45 -1.37
N LYS A 23 3.45 -4.19 -1.49
CA LYS A 23 4.38 -3.55 -0.55
C LYS A 23 3.81 -3.42 0.85
N ASN A 24 2.50 -3.32 0.97
CA ASN A 24 1.82 -3.25 2.27
C ASN A 24 1.60 -4.64 2.89
N VAL A 25 1.15 -5.63 2.13
CA VAL A 25 0.80 -6.96 2.67
C VAL A 25 1.96 -7.96 2.59
N LYS A 26 2.95 -7.73 1.74
CA LYS A 26 4.16 -8.56 1.56
C LYS A 26 3.88 -10.02 1.20
N ASP A 27 2.77 -10.30 0.57
CA ASP A 27 2.38 -11.62 0.11
C ASP A 27 1.74 -11.48 -1.28
N ARG A 28 2.36 -12.10 -2.28
CA ARG A 28 1.92 -11.96 -3.68
C ARG A 28 0.52 -12.51 -3.90
N ASP A 29 0.18 -13.64 -3.28
CA ASP A 29 -1.13 -14.26 -3.46
C ASP A 29 -2.23 -13.41 -2.83
N LYS A 30 -2.00 -12.87 -1.64
CA LYS A 30 -2.92 -11.93 -0.99
C LYS A 30 -3.09 -10.66 -1.79
N ALA A 31 -2.00 -10.10 -2.31
CA ALA A 31 -2.06 -8.90 -3.14
C ALA A 31 -2.86 -9.13 -4.42
N LYS A 32 -2.66 -10.27 -5.08
CA LYS A 32 -3.46 -10.66 -6.27
C LYS A 32 -4.94 -10.79 -5.96
N ASP A 33 -5.27 -11.43 -4.84
CA ASP A 33 -6.67 -11.58 -4.41
C ASP A 33 -7.31 -10.22 -4.14
N LEU A 34 -6.59 -9.31 -3.50
CA LEU A 34 -7.05 -7.95 -3.24
C LEU A 34 -7.29 -7.16 -4.53
N VAL A 35 -6.42 -7.31 -5.53
CA VAL A 35 -6.60 -6.69 -6.84
C VAL A 35 -7.87 -7.23 -7.52
N GLN A 36 -8.04 -8.55 -7.52
CA GLN A 36 -9.23 -9.18 -8.10
C GLN A 36 -10.51 -8.72 -7.41
N ASP A 37 -10.54 -8.71 -6.08
CA ASP A 37 -11.68 -8.24 -5.30
C ASP A 37 -12.01 -6.78 -5.61
N THR A 38 -10.98 -5.95 -5.74
CA THR A 38 -11.15 -4.53 -6.04
C THR A 38 -11.79 -4.32 -7.41
N TYR A 39 -11.31 -5.02 -8.44
CA TYR A 39 -11.88 -4.93 -9.78
C TYR A 39 -13.26 -5.56 -9.87
N ALA A 40 -13.53 -6.62 -9.10
CA ALA A 40 -14.88 -7.18 -9.01
C ALA A 40 -15.87 -6.16 -8.43
N LYS A 41 -15.45 -5.40 -7.41
CA LYS A 41 -16.26 -4.30 -6.86
C LYS A 41 -16.48 -3.19 -7.89
N LEU A 42 -15.45 -2.80 -8.62
CA LEU A 42 -15.60 -1.81 -9.69
C LEU A 42 -16.56 -2.29 -10.78
N TRP A 43 -16.51 -3.56 -11.14
CA TRP A 43 -17.41 -4.14 -12.13
C TRP A 43 -18.88 -3.97 -11.76
N THR A 44 -19.21 -4.14 -10.47
CA THR A 44 -20.58 -3.93 -9.98
C THR A 44 -21.00 -2.46 -9.94
N LYS A 45 -20.05 -1.55 -10.06
CA LYS A 45 -20.25 -0.11 -9.92
C LYS A 45 -20.00 0.66 -11.23
N THR A 46 -19.91 -0.02 -12.35
CA THR A 46 -19.59 0.60 -13.65
C THR A 46 -20.59 1.66 -14.07
N GLU A 47 -21.84 1.56 -13.64
CA GLU A 47 -22.86 2.59 -13.92
C GLU A 47 -22.71 3.83 -13.05
N GLU A 48 -22.11 3.69 -11.85
CA GLU A 48 -21.97 4.77 -10.88
C GLU A 48 -20.61 5.47 -10.95
N VAL A 49 -19.57 4.77 -11.41
CA VAL A 49 -18.18 5.27 -11.43
C VAL A 49 -17.80 5.63 -12.86
N SER A 50 -17.39 6.88 -13.07
CA SER A 50 -16.86 7.31 -14.37
C SER A 50 -15.43 6.83 -14.57
N PHE A 51 -14.98 6.78 -15.81
CA PHE A 51 -13.62 6.39 -16.15
C PHE A 51 -12.58 7.28 -15.46
N GLU A 52 -12.83 8.58 -15.38
CA GLU A 52 -11.91 9.54 -14.74
C GLU A 52 -11.78 9.31 -13.24
N LYS A 53 -12.80 8.77 -12.59
CA LYS A 53 -12.81 8.48 -11.14
C LYS A 53 -12.39 7.05 -10.82
N ALA A 54 -12.22 6.21 -11.83
CA ALA A 54 -11.95 4.80 -11.64
C ALA A 54 -10.64 4.54 -10.86
N LYS A 55 -9.58 5.27 -11.17
CA LYS A 55 -8.29 5.15 -10.47
C LYS A 55 -8.43 5.43 -8.98
N SER A 56 -9.04 6.54 -8.62
CA SER A 56 -9.30 6.91 -7.23
C SER A 56 -10.19 5.87 -6.54
N TYR A 57 -11.21 5.39 -7.22
CA TYR A 57 -12.10 4.35 -6.70
C TYR A 57 -11.36 3.06 -6.36
N ILE A 58 -10.53 2.55 -7.27
CA ILE A 58 -9.82 1.28 -7.03
C ILE A 58 -8.78 1.39 -5.91
N PHE A 59 -8.09 2.53 -5.78
CA PHE A 59 -7.17 2.72 -4.66
C PHE A 59 -7.91 2.85 -3.33
N THR A 60 -9.06 3.52 -3.31
CA THR A 60 -9.92 3.61 -2.13
C THR A 60 -10.44 2.23 -1.73
N ALA A 61 -11.05 1.52 -2.66
CA ALA A 61 -11.60 0.19 -2.41
C ALA A 61 -10.51 -0.82 -2.03
N GLY A 62 -9.38 -0.79 -2.73
CA GLY A 62 -8.23 -1.67 -2.47
C GLY A 62 -7.63 -1.40 -1.08
N TYR A 63 -7.46 -0.14 -0.72
CA TYR A 63 -6.96 0.25 0.60
C TYR A 63 -7.86 -0.25 1.72
N HIS A 64 -9.16 0.00 1.63
CA HIS A 64 -10.10 -0.42 2.68
C HIS A 64 -10.23 -1.94 2.77
N THR A 65 -10.24 -2.64 1.65
CA THR A 65 -10.25 -4.10 1.65
C THR A 65 -8.97 -4.66 2.29
N MET A 66 -7.84 -4.07 1.99
CA MET A 66 -6.55 -4.41 2.59
C MET A 66 -6.55 -4.21 4.11
N ILE A 67 -7.01 -3.05 4.57
CA ILE A 67 -7.07 -2.74 6.00
C ILE A 67 -7.99 -3.73 6.73
N ASP A 68 -9.14 -4.06 6.15
CA ASP A 68 -10.07 -5.03 6.73
C ASP A 68 -9.44 -6.43 6.82
N MET A 69 -8.71 -6.84 5.80
CA MET A 69 -7.98 -8.11 5.80
C MET A 69 -6.90 -8.13 6.87
N MET A 70 -6.11 -7.08 7.00
CA MET A 70 -5.04 -6.98 7.99
C MET A 70 -5.59 -6.99 9.42
N ARG A 71 -6.73 -6.34 9.66
CA ARG A 71 -7.42 -6.36 10.96
C ARG A 71 -7.90 -7.76 11.32
N ARG A 72 -8.47 -8.49 10.35
CA ARG A 72 -8.92 -9.88 10.56
C ARG A 72 -7.76 -10.80 10.88
N GLU A 73 -6.66 -10.70 10.16
CA GLU A 73 -5.45 -11.50 10.41
C GLU A 73 -4.86 -11.21 11.78
N LYS A 74 -4.81 -9.95 12.18
CA LYS A 74 -4.34 -9.55 13.52
C LYS A 74 -5.21 -10.16 14.62
N ARG A 75 -6.52 -10.15 14.46
CA ARG A 75 -7.44 -10.81 15.41
C ARG A 75 -7.20 -12.31 15.52
N GLN A 76 -6.98 -12.99 14.39
CA GLN A 76 -6.67 -14.42 14.37
C GLN A 76 -5.34 -14.72 15.09
N LEU A 77 -4.34 -13.89 14.93
CA LEU A 77 -3.06 -14.02 15.63
C LEU A 77 -3.20 -13.81 17.14
N ASP A 78 -4.04 -12.88 17.56
CA ASP A 78 -4.33 -12.63 18.98
C ASP A 78 -5.06 -13.82 19.63
N TYR A 79 -5.80 -14.63 18.86
CA TYR A 79 -6.47 -15.86 19.33
C TYR A 79 -5.58 -17.09 19.29
N SER A 80 -4.58 -17.12 18.41
CA SER A 80 -3.61 -18.21 18.32
C SER A 80 -2.30 -17.77 18.98
N THR A 81 -2.19 -18.03 20.28
CA THR A 81 -1.05 -17.62 21.11
C THR A 81 0.23 -18.39 20.81
N GLU A 82 0.34 -19.11 19.70
CA GLU A 82 1.44 -20.03 19.48
C GLU A 82 2.07 -19.97 18.10
N GLU A 83 2.47 -18.85 17.61
CA GLU A 83 3.56 -18.86 16.64
C GLU A 83 4.13 -17.46 16.51
N ILE A 84 5.16 -17.23 17.26
CA ILE A 84 6.16 -16.23 16.89
C ILE A 84 6.68 -16.68 15.52
N ARG A 85 6.07 -16.18 14.46
CA ARG A 85 6.71 -16.20 13.15
C ARG A 85 7.88 -15.23 13.22
N THR A 86 8.99 -15.73 13.69
CA THR A 86 10.26 -15.16 13.32
C THR A 86 10.36 -15.33 11.82
N SER A 87 10.00 -14.32 11.08
CA SER A 87 10.42 -14.24 9.70
C SER A 87 11.94 -14.06 9.74
N THR A 88 12.63 -15.16 9.90
CA THR A 88 14.06 -15.22 9.66
C THR A 88 14.26 -15.09 8.16
N VAL A 89 14.25 -13.89 7.69
CA VAL A 89 14.89 -13.62 6.42
C VAL A 89 16.38 -13.51 6.69
N GLY A 90 16.97 -14.65 6.99
CA GLY A 90 18.41 -14.79 7.10
C GLY A 90 19.03 -14.89 5.72
N THR A 91 18.84 -13.88 4.89
CA THR A 91 19.66 -13.75 3.69
C THR A 91 20.56 -12.55 3.88
N SER A 92 21.85 -12.82 3.95
CA SER A 92 22.88 -11.81 3.83
C SER A 92 22.73 -11.16 2.45
N ARG A 93 21.87 -10.16 2.36
CA ARG A 93 21.77 -9.35 1.16
C ARG A 93 22.89 -8.35 1.19
N GLN A 94 23.76 -8.45 0.22
CA GLN A 94 24.63 -7.33 -0.11
C GLN A 94 23.73 -6.20 -0.61
N TYR A 95 23.59 -5.15 0.17
CA TYR A 95 22.86 -3.94 -0.21
C TYR A 95 23.67 -3.17 -1.22
N SER A 96 23.57 -3.54 -2.48
CA SER A 96 24.22 -2.80 -3.57
C SER A 96 23.26 -1.82 -4.24
N ASP A 97 21.98 -1.78 -3.83
CA ASP A 97 20.96 -1.02 -4.50
C ASP A 97 20.18 -0.14 -3.50
N LEU A 98 20.13 1.16 -3.78
CA LEU A 98 19.34 2.16 -3.02
C LEU A 98 17.88 1.74 -2.90
N LYS A 99 17.35 1.08 -3.93
CA LYS A 99 15.97 0.58 -3.93
C LYS A 99 15.70 -0.44 -2.83
N ASP A 100 16.65 -1.36 -2.58
CA ASP A 100 16.53 -2.36 -1.51
C ASP A 100 16.57 -1.72 -0.13
N ILE A 101 17.45 -0.73 0.05
CA ILE A 101 17.55 0.05 1.28
C ILE A 101 16.24 0.80 1.53
N LEU A 102 15.67 1.41 0.51
CA LEU A 102 14.43 2.15 0.60
C LEU A 102 13.24 1.24 0.93
N ASN A 103 13.18 0.05 0.31
CA ASN A 103 12.14 -0.93 0.61
C ASN A 103 12.21 -1.42 2.06
N GLU A 104 13.40 -1.67 2.59
CA GLU A 104 13.57 -2.03 4.00
C GLU A 104 13.16 -0.90 4.93
N ALA A 105 13.52 0.33 4.59
CA ALA A 105 13.11 1.49 5.36
C ALA A 105 11.59 1.63 5.42
N LEU A 106 10.90 1.42 4.29
CA LEU A 106 9.44 1.41 4.21
C LEU A 106 8.83 0.34 5.13
N ASP A 107 9.45 -0.85 5.19
CA ASP A 107 8.97 -1.96 6.01
C ASP A 107 9.05 -1.68 7.53
N ARG A 108 9.85 -0.71 7.94
CA ARG A 108 9.97 -0.29 9.32
C ARG A 108 8.92 0.75 9.74
N LEU A 109 8.19 1.30 8.78
CA LEU A 109 7.15 2.28 9.07
C LEU A 109 5.89 1.59 9.62
N PRO A 110 5.17 2.25 10.55
CA PRO A 110 3.82 1.82 10.90
C PRO A 110 2.94 1.75 9.63
N PRO A 111 1.96 0.81 9.57
CA PRO A 111 1.18 0.57 8.35
C PRO A 111 0.53 1.82 7.76
N VAL A 112 -0.04 2.70 8.58
CA VAL A 112 -0.69 3.93 8.09
C VAL A 112 0.32 4.88 7.47
N GLN A 113 1.48 5.07 8.12
CA GLN A 113 2.55 5.92 7.60
C GLN A 113 3.08 5.38 6.27
N LYS A 114 3.29 4.07 6.18
CA LYS A 114 3.72 3.39 4.97
C LYS A 114 2.74 3.62 3.82
N SER A 115 1.45 3.44 4.08
CA SER A 115 0.39 3.63 3.07
C SER A 115 0.35 5.08 2.56
N VAL A 116 0.34 6.07 3.45
CA VAL A 116 0.25 7.48 3.03
C VAL A 116 1.49 7.94 2.26
N ILE A 117 2.70 7.54 2.70
CA ILE A 117 3.92 7.93 1.97
C ILE A 117 3.96 7.29 0.57
N MET A 118 3.51 6.06 0.45
CA MET A 118 3.44 5.39 -0.85
C MET A 118 2.43 6.05 -1.78
N LEU A 119 1.26 6.42 -1.28
CA LEU A 119 0.26 7.14 -2.06
C LEU A 119 0.78 8.49 -2.53
N ARG A 120 1.53 9.19 -1.69
CA ARG A 120 2.07 10.51 -2.02
C ARG A 120 3.29 10.44 -2.94
N ASP A 121 4.31 9.71 -2.56
CA ASP A 121 5.62 9.77 -3.22
C ASP A 121 5.77 8.75 -4.37
N TYR A 122 5.08 7.61 -4.32
CA TYR A 122 5.11 6.61 -5.39
C TYR A 122 3.98 6.76 -6.39
N GLU A 123 2.76 7.02 -5.90
CA GLU A 123 1.57 7.08 -6.76
C GLU A 123 1.19 8.52 -7.15
N GLY A 124 1.76 9.52 -6.51
CA GLY A 124 1.59 10.92 -6.90
C GLY A 124 0.26 11.56 -6.51
N TYR A 125 -0.45 11.02 -5.53
CA TYR A 125 -1.71 11.59 -5.09
C TYR A 125 -1.50 12.89 -4.30
N SER A 126 -2.44 13.82 -4.43
CA SER A 126 -2.51 15.02 -3.61
C SER A 126 -2.93 14.68 -2.18
N TYR A 127 -2.72 15.59 -1.24
CA TYR A 127 -3.20 15.42 0.13
C TYR A 127 -4.71 15.21 0.20
N ALA A 128 -5.47 15.98 -0.58
CA ALA A 128 -6.92 15.84 -0.65
C ALA A 128 -7.35 14.46 -1.16
N GLU A 129 -6.67 13.94 -2.17
CA GLU A 129 -6.93 12.61 -2.71
C GLU A 129 -6.59 11.51 -1.70
N ILE A 130 -5.50 11.69 -0.94
CA ILE A 130 -5.11 10.75 0.11
C ILE A 130 -6.14 10.76 1.25
N GLU A 131 -6.67 11.91 1.63
CA GLU A 131 -7.77 12.00 2.59
C GLU A 131 -8.98 11.19 2.12
N GLU A 132 -9.34 11.32 0.87
CA GLU A 132 -10.46 10.58 0.28
C GLU A 132 -10.21 9.07 0.27
N ILE A 133 -9.01 8.63 -0.12
CA ILE A 133 -8.65 7.22 -0.19
C ILE A 133 -8.61 6.59 1.20
N THR A 134 -7.99 7.24 2.17
CA THR A 134 -7.69 6.65 3.47
C THR A 134 -8.76 6.94 4.54
N GLY A 135 -9.56 7.98 4.35
CA GLY A 135 -10.49 8.45 5.38
C GLY A 135 -9.83 9.27 6.50
N LEU A 136 -8.55 9.55 6.38
CA LEU A 136 -7.82 10.42 7.32
C LEU A 136 -8.14 11.88 7.04
N ASN A 137 -8.02 12.75 8.04
CA ASN A 137 -8.14 14.20 7.82
C ASN A 137 -6.80 14.80 7.34
N GLU A 138 -6.84 16.05 6.90
CA GLU A 138 -5.67 16.74 6.34
C GLU A 138 -4.48 16.78 7.32
N SER A 139 -4.75 17.09 8.57
CA SER A 139 -3.70 17.14 9.61
C SER A 139 -3.03 15.79 9.81
N GLN A 140 -3.81 14.70 9.84
CA GLN A 140 -3.28 13.34 9.96
C GLN A 140 -2.44 12.97 8.75
N VAL A 141 -2.91 13.25 7.53
CA VAL A 141 -2.15 12.96 6.31
C VAL A 141 -0.79 13.67 6.34
N LYS A 142 -0.78 14.96 6.63
CA LYS A 142 0.45 15.76 6.69
C LYS A 142 1.42 15.24 7.75
N VAL A 143 0.92 14.96 8.95
CA VAL A 143 1.74 14.46 10.07
C VAL A 143 2.34 13.09 9.75
N TYR A 144 1.55 12.17 9.21
CA TYR A 144 2.04 10.83 8.88
C TYR A 144 3.06 10.85 7.74
N ILE A 145 2.86 11.68 6.74
CA ILE A 145 3.84 11.87 5.66
C ILE A 145 5.15 12.43 6.23
N TYR A 146 5.07 13.43 7.07
CA TYR A 146 6.24 14.04 7.72
C TYR A 146 7.01 13.01 8.55
N ARG A 147 6.32 12.27 9.41
CA ARG A 147 6.94 11.23 10.25
C ARG A 147 7.56 10.12 9.41
N ALA A 148 6.88 9.70 8.35
CA ALA A 148 7.41 8.69 7.43
C ALA A 148 8.72 9.17 6.79
N ARG A 149 8.75 10.40 6.29
CA ARG A 149 9.95 10.97 5.66
C ARG A 149 11.12 11.10 6.62
N VAL A 150 10.85 11.49 7.87
CA VAL A 150 11.88 11.57 8.91
C VAL A 150 12.48 10.20 9.18
N THR A 151 11.64 9.18 9.37
CA THR A 151 12.09 7.82 9.63
C THR A 151 12.89 7.26 8.45
N LEU A 152 12.42 7.46 7.23
CA LEU A 152 13.13 7.03 6.02
C LEU A 152 14.50 7.69 5.88
N LYS A 153 14.56 8.98 6.13
CA LYS A 153 15.82 9.74 6.07
C LYS A 153 16.82 9.25 7.12
N GLU A 154 16.39 9.06 8.35
CA GLU A 154 17.26 8.56 9.43
C GLU A 154 17.79 7.17 9.11
N TYR A 155 16.96 6.29 8.57
CA TYR A 155 17.35 4.95 8.18
C TYR A 155 18.40 4.98 7.06
N ILE A 156 18.17 5.76 6.02
CA ILE A 156 19.10 5.89 4.88
C ILE A 156 20.46 6.45 5.34
N VAL A 157 20.46 7.45 6.19
CA VAL A 157 21.69 8.04 6.74
C VAL A 157 22.46 7.00 7.56
N LYS A 158 21.80 6.22 8.41
CA LYS A 158 22.46 5.16 9.19
C LYS A 158 23.10 4.11 8.28
N MET A 159 22.45 3.75 7.18
CA MET A 159 22.99 2.75 6.24
C MET A 159 24.20 3.28 5.46
N GLU A 160 24.30 4.57 5.23
CA GLU A 160 25.50 5.19 4.63
C GLU A 160 26.74 5.05 5.52
N TYR A 161 26.56 5.05 6.86
CA TYR A 161 27.67 4.92 7.80
C TYR A 161 28.10 3.46 8.07
N VAL A 162 27.34 2.48 7.63
CA VAL A 162 27.59 1.06 7.87
C VAL A 162 28.31 0.38 6.70
N VAL A 163 28.42 1.07 5.59
CA VAL A 163 29.10 0.53 4.40
C VAL A 163 30.60 0.76 4.45
#